data_8c1e4caf79dc359db3cead8095df9f60
#
_entry.id   8c1e4caf79dc359db3cead8095df9f60
#
_cell.length_a   1.000
_cell.length_b   1.000
_cell.length_c   1.000
_cell.angle_alpha   90.00
_cell.angle_beta   90.00
_cell.angle_gamma   90.00
#
_symmetry.space_group_name_H-M   'P 1'
#
loop_
_entity.id
_entity.type
_entity.pdbx_description
1 polymer ?
#
loop_
_entity_poly.entity_id
_entity_poly.type
_entity_poly.pdbx_seq_one_letter_code
_entity_poly.pdbx_strand_id
1 'polypeptide(L)'
;MSNTINHQKKLQKQIDKLSNLIKRNNDKIKDFQSRVKGLEEQNHTHTQLIQFYKDTINLTPTILFNSGRDKKYVYGKVWWFSNGVGSKKKEYRYFLGKMDKKKPKSFWEDKLLSVFFEKEKETIEKIKP
;
A
#
# COMPACT_ATOMS: atom_id res chain seq x y z
N MET A 1 -61.64 -7.84 -35.10
CA MET A 1 -60.20 -7.90 -35.44
C MET A 1 -59.40 -6.72 -34.95
N SER A 2 -59.88 -5.49 -35.06
CA SER A 2 -59.13 -4.29 -34.57
C SER A 2 -58.89 -4.35 -33.06
N ASN A 3 -59.80 -4.87 -32.25
CA ASN A 3 -59.64 -5.01 -30.79
C ASN A 3 -58.55 -6.02 -30.43
N THR A 4 -58.41 -7.10 -31.20
CA THR A 4 -57.34 -8.07 -31.02
C THR A 4 -55.98 -7.49 -31.32
N ILE A 5 -55.88 -6.76 -32.42
CA ILE A 5 -54.65 -6.06 -32.83
C ILE A 5 -54.24 -5.00 -31.78
N ASN A 6 -55.21 -4.24 -31.27
CA ASN A 6 -54.97 -3.21 -30.28
C ASN A 6 -54.50 -3.85 -28.94
N HIS A 7 -55.08 -4.98 -28.58
CA HIS A 7 -54.65 -5.72 -27.38
C HIS A 7 -53.21 -6.25 -27.54
N GLN A 8 -52.91 -6.83 -28.70
CA GLN A 8 -51.54 -7.28 -29.02
C GLN A 8 -50.53 -6.15 -28.93
N LYS A 9 -50.86 -4.98 -29.50
CA LYS A 9 -49.98 -3.77 -29.43
C LYS A 9 -49.76 -3.33 -27.98
N LYS A 10 -50.84 -3.40 -27.16
CA LYS A 10 -50.75 -3.05 -25.74
C LYS A 10 -49.83 -3.99 -25.01
N LEU A 11 -49.93 -5.29 -25.26
CA LEU A 11 -49.05 -6.30 -24.64
C LEU A 11 -47.61 -6.13 -25.10
N GLN A 12 -47.37 -5.82 -26.37
CA GLN A 12 -46.04 -5.56 -26.91
C GLN A 12 -45.40 -4.34 -26.25
N LYS A 13 -46.14 -3.27 -25.99
CA LYS A 13 -45.67 -2.12 -25.24
C LYS A 13 -45.23 -2.48 -23.83
N GLN A 14 -45.98 -3.36 -23.15
CA GLN A 14 -45.61 -3.85 -21.81
C GLN A 14 -44.33 -4.67 -21.84
N ILE A 15 -44.18 -5.53 -22.84
CA ILE A 15 -42.98 -6.32 -23.06
C ILE A 15 -41.77 -5.41 -23.27
N ASP A 16 -41.90 -4.42 -24.12
CA ASP A 16 -40.81 -3.46 -24.43
C ASP A 16 -40.43 -2.66 -23.20
N LYS A 17 -41.42 -2.20 -22.41
CA LYS A 17 -41.18 -1.46 -21.16
C LYS A 17 -40.42 -2.29 -20.16
N LEU A 18 -40.85 -3.56 -19.95
CA LEU A 18 -40.20 -4.46 -19.01
C LEU A 18 -38.79 -4.84 -19.48
N SER A 19 -38.61 -5.06 -20.78
CA SER A 19 -37.28 -5.33 -21.36
C SER A 19 -36.32 -4.19 -21.15
N ASN A 20 -36.79 -2.94 -21.31
CA ASN A 20 -35.97 -1.75 -21.05
C ASN A 20 -35.61 -1.61 -19.57
N LEU A 21 -36.52 -1.95 -18.66
CA LEU A 21 -36.25 -1.93 -17.23
C LEU A 21 -35.19 -2.98 -16.84
N ILE A 22 -35.27 -4.17 -17.43
CA ILE A 22 -34.26 -5.21 -17.22
C ILE A 22 -32.89 -4.73 -17.70
N LYS A 23 -32.84 -4.12 -18.88
CA LYS A 23 -31.59 -3.58 -19.43
C LYS A 23 -30.97 -2.54 -18.51
N ARG A 24 -31.80 -1.60 -18.01
CA ARG A 24 -31.34 -0.57 -17.07
C ARG A 24 -30.81 -1.19 -15.76
N ASN A 25 -31.50 -2.19 -15.24
CA ASN A 25 -31.09 -2.89 -14.03
C ASN A 25 -29.77 -3.63 -14.25
N ASN A 26 -29.60 -4.27 -15.41
CA ASN A 26 -28.34 -4.95 -15.75
C ASN A 26 -27.17 -3.97 -15.86
N ASP A 27 -27.39 -2.79 -16.40
CA ASP A 27 -26.37 -1.74 -16.45
C ASP A 27 -25.97 -1.27 -15.04
N LYS A 28 -26.95 -1.10 -14.14
CA LYS A 28 -26.69 -0.78 -12.74
C LYS A 28 -25.93 -1.88 -12.02
N ILE A 29 -26.28 -3.13 -12.27
CA ILE A 29 -25.58 -4.28 -11.67
C ILE A 29 -24.11 -4.28 -12.08
N LYS A 30 -23.82 -4.07 -13.36
CA LYS A 30 -22.44 -3.96 -13.86
C LYS A 30 -21.68 -2.83 -13.17
N ASP A 31 -22.32 -1.67 -13.02
CA ASP A 31 -21.73 -0.52 -12.37
C ASP A 31 -21.39 -0.82 -10.91
N PHE A 32 -22.32 -1.42 -10.17
CA PHE A 32 -22.10 -1.83 -8.78
C PHE A 32 -21.01 -2.90 -8.66
N GLN A 33 -20.96 -3.87 -9.57
CA GLN A 33 -19.91 -4.89 -9.59
C GLN A 33 -18.54 -4.25 -9.79
N SER A 34 -18.45 -3.26 -10.67
CA SER A 34 -17.22 -2.50 -10.92
C SER A 34 -16.77 -1.74 -9.66
N ARG A 35 -17.71 -1.12 -8.95
CA ARG A 35 -17.44 -0.41 -7.69
C ARG A 35 -16.98 -1.35 -6.59
N VAL A 36 -17.63 -2.51 -6.47
CA VAL A 36 -17.22 -3.53 -5.49
C VAL A 36 -15.81 -4.00 -5.76
N LYS A 37 -15.48 -4.27 -7.01
CA LYS A 37 -14.12 -4.67 -7.40
C LYS A 37 -13.09 -3.60 -7.03
N GLY A 38 -13.40 -2.33 -7.29
CA GLY A 38 -12.52 -1.21 -6.92
C GLY A 38 -12.27 -1.14 -5.42
N LEU A 39 -13.31 -1.34 -4.61
CA LEU A 39 -13.19 -1.35 -3.15
C LEU A 39 -12.38 -2.55 -2.65
N GLU A 40 -12.56 -3.71 -3.26
CA GLU A 40 -11.79 -4.92 -2.93
C GLU A 40 -10.29 -4.70 -3.22
N GLU A 41 -9.95 -4.06 -4.33
CA GLU A 41 -8.57 -3.71 -4.67
C GLU A 41 -7.98 -2.72 -3.67
N GLN A 42 -8.74 -1.71 -3.26
CA GLN A 42 -8.33 -0.77 -2.21
C GLN A 42 -8.10 -1.49 -0.88
N ASN A 43 -8.99 -2.39 -0.49
CA ASN A 43 -8.85 -3.17 0.73
C ASN A 43 -7.60 -4.05 0.70
N HIS A 44 -7.27 -4.61 -0.45
CA HIS A 44 -6.04 -5.38 -0.62
C HIS A 44 -4.81 -4.51 -0.34
N THR A 45 -4.77 -3.30 -0.91
CA THR A 45 -3.69 -2.34 -0.67
C THR A 45 -3.62 -1.96 0.81
N HIS A 46 -4.76 -1.66 1.44
CA HIS A 46 -4.82 -1.32 2.87
C HIS A 46 -4.32 -2.47 3.74
N THR A 47 -4.67 -3.70 3.41
CA THR A 47 -4.23 -4.89 4.14
C THR A 47 -2.70 -5.03 4.08
N GLN A 48 -2.11 -4.81 2.90
CA GLN A 48 -0.66 -4.83 2.75
C GLN A 48 0.03 -3.74 3.56
N LEU A 49 -0.54 -2.53 3.60
CA LEU A 49 -0.03 -1.43 4.41
C LEU A 49 -0.11 -1.75 5.90
N ILE A 50 -1.22 -2.31 6.37
CA ILE A 50 -1.37 -2.72 7.77
C ILE A 50 -0.30 -3.73 8.14
N GLN A 51 -0.08 -4.73 7.30
CA GLN A 51 0.95 -5.74 7.54
C GLN A 51 2.34 -5.12 7.59
N PHE A 52 2.64 -4.22 6.67
CA PHE A 52 3.90 -3.48 6.66
C PHE A 52 4.10 -2.70 7.97
N TYR A 53 3.09 -1.94 8.40
CA TYR A 53 3.18 -1.17 9.64
C TYR A 53 3.32 -2.06 10.87
N LYS A 54 2.62 -3.18 10.94
CA LYS A 54 2.76 -4.15 12.03
C LYS A 54 4.17 -4.73 12.09
N ASP A 55 4.76 -5.01 10.93
CA ASP A 55 6.10 -5.58 10.85
C ASP A 55 7.20 -4.57 11.19
N THR A 56 6.93 -3.28 11.03
CA THR A 56 7.93 -2.22 11.23
C THR A 56 7.79 -1.46 12.55
N ILE A 57 6.64 -1.54 13.22
CA ILE A 57 6.34 -0.72 14.40
C ILE A 57 7.37 -0.88 15.52
N ASN A 58 7.97 -2.06 15.64
CA ASN A 58 8.96 -2.38 16.68
C ASN A 58 10.41 -2.33 16.18
N LEU A 59 10.63 -1.95 14.92
CA LEU A 59 11.97 -1.85 14.38
C LEU A 59 12.60 -0.53 14.83
N THR A 60 13.71 -0.65 15.55
CA THR A 60 14.45 0.51 16.03
C THR A 60 15.84 0.51 15.42
N PRO A 61 16.22 1.56 14.64
CA PRO A 61 17.58 1.69 14.14
C PRO A 61 18.56 1.87 15.32
N THR A 62 19.72 1.26 15.22
CA THR A 62 20.74 1.30 16.27
C THR A 62 22.01 1.96 15.74
N ILE A 63 22.56 2.88 16.53
CA ILE A 63 23.84 3.53 16.22
C ILE A 63 24.99 2.71 16.81
N LEU A 64 25.97 2.43 15.98
CA LEU A 64 27.19 1.74 16.39
C LEU A 64 28.33 2.77 16.39
N PHE A 65 28.68 3.25 17.58
CA PHE A 65 29.78 4.19 17.72
C PHE A 65 31.12 3.46 17.72
N ASN A 66 32.14 4.10 17.16
CA ASN A 66 33.50 3.60 17.17
C ASN A 66 33.65 2.19 16.58
N SER A 67 32.83 1.86 15.58
CA SER A 67 32.93 0.57 14.91
C SER A 67 34.06 0.57 13.89
N GLY A 68 34.56 -0.62 13.56
CA GLY A 68 35.71 -0.80 12.68
C GLY A 68 37.00 -0.97 13.45
N ARG A 69 38.10 -1.28 12.73
CA ARG A 69 39.43 -1.53 13.33
C ARG A 69 39.98 -0.34 14.09
N ASP A 70 39.74 0.88 13.55
CA ASP A 70 40.32 2.10 14.10
C ASP A 70 39.41 2.85 15.06
N LYS A 71 38.16 2.38 15.24
CA LYS A 71 37.13 3.02 16.08
C LYS A 71 36.93 4.50 15.75
N LYS A 72 37.12 4.87 14.47
CA LYS A 72 37.04 6.26 13.98
C LYS A 72 35.76 6.60 13.26
N TYR A 73 34.90 5.62 13.03
CA TYR A 73 33.75 5.78 12.19
C TYR A 73 32.47 5.47 12.92
N VAL A 74 31.38 6.11 12.50
CA VAL A 74 30.04 5.87 13.02
C VAL A 74 29.21 5.16 11.94
N TYR A 75 28.60 4.05 12.32
CA TYR A 75 27.71 3.28 11.46
C TYR A 75 26.34 3.20 12.09
N GLY A 76 25.32 3.11 11.22
CA GLY A 76 23.98 2.80 11.65
C GLY A 76 23.62 1.38 11.26
N LYS A 77 22.85 0.72 12.10
CA LYS A 77 22.35 -0.63 11.86
C LYS A 77 20.83 -0.59 11.78
N VAL A 78 20.30 -1.14 10.69
CA VAL A 78 18.85 -1.20 10.44
C VAL A 78 18.49 -2.62 10.04
N TRP A 79 17.50 -3.21 10.72
CA TRP A 79 16.88 -4.45 10.28
C TRP A 79 15.76 -4.10 9.31
N TRP A 80 15.80 -4.70 8.13
CA TRP A 80 14.82 -4.42 7.09
C TRP A 80 14.56 -5.64 6.23
N PHE A 81 13.49 -5.58 5.47
CA PHE A 81 13.11 -6.67 4.58
C PHE A 81 14.17 -6.89 3.49
N SER A 82 14.56 -8.13 3.27
CA SER A 82 15.58 -8.48 2.26
C SER A 82 15.03 -8.44 0.84
N ASN A 83 13.72 -8.67 0.68
CA ASN A 83 13.10 -8.75 -0.65
C ASN A 83 11.62 -8.36 -0.58
N GLY A 84 11.33 -7.15 -0.11
CA GLY A 84 9.97 -6.64 -0.01
C GLY A 84 9.22 -7.08 1.24
N VAL A 85 7.99 -6.60 1.38
CA VAL A 85 7.14 -6.85 2.55
C VAL A 85 6.86 -8.36 2.70
N GLY A 86 6.96 -8.84 3.93
CA GLY A 86 6.75 -10.26 4.24
C GLY A 86 7.97 -11.14 4.09
N SER A 87 9.06 -10.65 3.49
CA SER A 87 10.32 -11.38 3.42
C SER A 87 11.05 -11.37 4.76
N LYS A 88 12.08 -12.21 4.90
CA LYS A 88 12.93 -12.21 6.08
C LYS A 88 13.64 -10.88 6.22
N LYS A 89 13.78 -10.42 7.45
CA LYS A 89 14.55 -9.21 7.76
C LYS A 89 16.02 -9.53 7.76
N LYS A 90 16.80 -8.60 7.24
CA LYS A 90 18.26 -8.67 7.17
C LYS A 90 18.84 -7.44 7.83
N GLU A 91 20.01 -7.58 8.45
CA GLU A 91 20.76 -6.48 9.01
C GLU A 91 21.46 -5.70 7.89
N TYR A 92 21.24 -4.40 7.86
CA TYR A 92 21.95 -3.48 6.96
C TYR A 92 22.74 -2.48 7.78
N ARG A 93 23.98 -2.24 7.39
CA ARG A 93 24.85 -1.26 8.03
C ARG A 93 25.10 -0.11 7.07
N TYR A 94 25.03 1.10 7.61
CA TYR A 94 25.23 2.32 6.86
C TYR A 94 26.35 3.14 7.46
N PHE A 95 27.28 3.58 6.64
CA PHE A 95 28.31 4.52 7.06
C PHE A 95 27.66 5.89 7.25
N LEU A 96 27.76 6.45 8.46
CA LEU A 96 27.16 7.74 8.79
C LEU A 96 28.20 8.87 8.76
N GLY A 97 29.44 8.57 9.04
CA GLY A 97 30.49 9.55 9.00
C GLY A 97 31.66 9.21 9.89
N LYS A 98 32.64 10.11 9.88
CA LYS A 98 33.79 10.01 10.76
C LYS A 98 33.41 10.50 12.16
N MET A 99 33.87 9.80 13.19
CA MET A 99 33.60 10.18 14.57
C MET A 99 34.08 11.62 14.85
N ASP A 100 33.20 12.41 15.43
CA ASP A 100 33.47 13.77 15.86
C ASP A 100 32.88 13.92 17.28
N LYS A 101 33.78 14.13 18.24
CA LYS A 101 33.42 14.30 19.65
C LYS A 101 32.53 15.53 19.90
N LYS A 102 32.56 16.52 19.00
CA LYS A 102 31.74 17.72 19.10
C LYS A 102 30.30 17.50 18.71
N LYS A 103 30.01 16.41 17.99
CA LYS A 103 28.65 16.08 17.55
C LYS A 103 27.95 15.21 18.54
N PRO A 104 26.74 15.59 19.03
CA PRO A 104 26.00 14.80 19.98
C PRO A 104 25.45 13.52 19.32
N LYS A 105 25.07 12.57 20.16
CA LYS A 105 24.44 11.31 19.72
C LYS A 105 23.22 11.57 18.83
N SER A 106 22.43 12.59 19.15
CA SER A 106 21.23 12.96 18.39
C SER A 106 21.53 13.31 16.92
N PHE A 107 22.69 13.87 16.63
CA PHE A 107 23.12 14.16 15.25
C PHE A 107 23.19 12.87 14.42
N TRP A 108 23.76 11.82 14.96
CA TRP A 108 23.91 10.53 14.31
C TRP A 108 22.58 9.79 14.22
N GLU A 109 21.77 9.88 15.28
CA GLU A 109 20.42 9.31 15.30
C GLU A 109 19.56 9.92 14.20
N ASP A 110 19.59 11.24 14.03
CA ASP A 110 18.82 11.93 13.00
C ASP A 110 19.26 11.51 11.58
N LYS A 111 20.56 11.33 11.37
CA LYS A 111 21.06 10.80 10.09
C LYS A 111 20.52 9.39 9.81
N LEU A 112 20.58 8.52 10.79
CA LEU A 112 20.14 7.15 10.64
C LEU A 112 18.63 7.09 10.45
N LEU A 113 17.85 7.90 11.18
CA LEU A 113 16.40 8.00 11.02
C LEU A 113 16.03 8.46 9.62
N SER A 114 16.80 9.38 9.01
CA SER A 114 16.57 9.80 7.63
C SER A 114 16.69 8.63 6.65
N VAL A 115 17.68 7.77 6.84
CA VAL A 115 17.84 6.54 6.03
C VAL A 115 16.66 5.60 6.23
N PHE A 116 16.24 5.41 7.48
CA PHE A 116 15.13 4.53 7.84
C PHE A 116 13.82 5.03 7.23
N PHE A 117 13.52 6.32 7.34
CA PHE A 117 12.32 6.93 6.78
C PHE A 117 12.29 6.86 5.25
N GLU A 118 13.44 6.99 4.60
CA GLU A 118 13.53 6.83 3.15
C GLU A 118 13.19 5.41 2.72
N LYS A 119 13.63 4.40 3.47
CA LYS A 119 13.28 3.00 3.23
C LYS A 119 11.78 2.76 3.43
N GLU A 120 11.18 3.33 4.47
CA GLU A 120 9.72 3.26 4.68
C GLU A 120 8.97 3.85 3.50
N LYS A 121 9.36 5.03 3.06
CA LYS A 121 8.74 5.74 1.94
C LYS A 121 8.80 4.92 0.66
N GLU A 122 9.96 4.39 0.32
CA GLU A 122 10.14 3.55 -0.86
C GLU A 122 9.26 2.30 -0.81
N THR A 123 9.15 1.67 0.35
CA THR A 123 8.35 0.47 0.53
C THR A 123 6.85 0.80 0.40
N ILE A 124 6.39 1.88 1.00
CA ILE A 124 5.00 2.33 0.89
C ILE A 124 4.64 2.65 -0.56
N GLU A 125 5.52 3.31 -1.29
CA GLU A 125 5.31 3.64 -2.71
C GLU A 125 5.19 2.37 -3.58
N LYS A 126 5.90 1.30 -3.24
CA LYS A 126 5.79 0.00 -3.93
C LYS A 126 4.48 -0.73 -3.62
N ILE A 127 3.93 -0.55 -2.42
CA ILE A 127 2.65 -1.15 -2.03
C ILE A 127 1.49 -0.41 -2.69
N LYS A 128 1.55 0.91 -2.73
CA LYS A 128 0.54 1.75 -3.40
C LYS A 128 0.73 1.69 -4.91
N PRO A 129 -0.29 1.31 -5.67
CA PRO A 129 -0.22 1.30 -7.13
C PRO A 129 -0.17 2.72 -7.71
#